data_192b4c380282607c09c15cc075d1e89d
#
_entry.id   192b4c380282607c09c15cc075d1e89d
#
_cell.length_a   1.000
_cell.length_b   1.000
_cell.length_c   1.000
_cell.angle_alpha   90.00
_cell.angle_beta   90.00
_cell.angle_gamma   90.00
#
_symmetry.space_group_name_H-M   'P 1'
#
loop_
_entity.id
_entity.type
_entity.pdbx_description
1 polymer ?
#
loop_
_entity_poly.entity_id
_entity_poly.type
_entity_poly.pdbx_seq_one_letter_code
_entity_poly.pdbx_strand_id
1 'polypeptide(L)'
;MHSIRKNSYRAVKNWSEEQIAELKQTEEQFEDEIENALTIADVEALLKTAKDRLNELSIEYTESAKLGEIKASAIEELKNYASDVTVEETWKNKIETAKADGEKQIQSAKTSKEVASALAEAKKQIDEILNTIPQEGAWDGTSTKEPKFAEGYYQISNGAELAWFAQLVNSGVTGAKANAKLCDDINLGNHNWTPIGSSSKIPYTGSFDGQDHVVRGLRIESGDTYAGLFGIVYGDEKQSIENLTVKGSIECGVKNCLCRRNCGIHAR
;
A
#
# COMPACT_ATOMS: atom_id res chain seq x y z
N MET A 1 30.40 -39.72 21.85
CA MET A 1 30.40 -39.00 20.60
C MET A 1 29.20 -39.24 19.65
N HIS A 2 28.46 -40.34 19.75
CA HIS A 2 27.32 -40.65 18.86
C HIS A 2 26.02 -39.85 19.16
N SER A 3 26.00 -39.04 20.23
CA SER A 3 24.77 -38.33 20.68
C SER A 3 24.58 -36.92 20.07
N ILE A 4 25.64 -36.33 19.54
CA ILE A 4 25.58 -34.99 18.93
C ILE A 4 24.93 -35.04 17.53
N ARG A 5 25.15 -36.15 16.81
CA ARG A 5 24.70 -36.32 15.42
C ARG A 5 23.18 -36.46 15.23
N LYS A 6 22.40 -36.73 16.25
CA LYS A 6 20.97 -37.09 16.05
C LYS A 6 19.97 -35.95 16.23
N ASN A 7 20.32 -34.84 16.86
CA ASN A 7 19.35 -33.79 17.21
C ASN A 7 19.44 -32.47 16.45
N SER A 8 20.55 -32.16 15.75
CA SER A 8 20.76 -30.84 15.15
C SER A 8 20.03 -30.62 13.82
N TYR A 9 19.79 -31.66 13.04
CA TYR A 9 19.29 -31.50 11.66
C TYR A 9 17.79 -31.73 11.46
N ARG A 10 17.05 -32.10 12.50
CA ARG A 10 15.64 -32.47 12.35
C ARG A 10 14.63 -31.31 12.35
N ALA A 11 15.05 -30.12 12.66
CA ALA A 11 14.14 -29.00 12.93
C ALA A 11 14.15 -27.86 11.91
N VAL A 12 14.99 -27.88 10.86
CA VAL A 12 15.16 -26.70 10.01
C VAL A 12 14.67 -26.97 8.59
N LYS A 13 13.45 -26.54 8.34
CA LYS A 13 12.72 -26.78 7.09
C LYS A 13 13.17 -25.89 5.93
N ASN A 14 13.94 -24.82 6.17
CA ASN A 14 14.17 -23.73 5.21
C ASN A 14 15.62 -23.26 5.08
N TRP A 15 16.62 -24.09 5.43
CA TRP A 15 18.02 -23.75 5.21
C TRP A 15 18.47 -24.18 3.81
N SER A 16 19.34 -23.39 3.17
CA SER A 16 19.90 -23.75 1.87
C SER A 16 20.86 -24.94 1.99
N GLU A 17 21.10 -25.62 0.87
CA GLU A 17 22.09 -26.71 0.82
C GLU A 17 23.48 -26.23 1.20
N GLU A 18 23.85 -24.98 0.84
CA GLU A 18 25.10 -24.35 1.19
C GLU A 18 25.23 -24.11 2.69
N GLN A 19 24.17 -23.61 3.35
CA GLN A 19 24.13 -23.42 4.81
C GLN A 19 24.27 -24.76 5.56
N ILE A 20 23.60 -25.78 5.06
CA ILE A 20 23.71 -27.14 5.62
C ILE A 20 25.14 -27.70 5.41
N ALA A 21 25.77 -27.43 4.26
CA ALA A 21 27.13 -27.86 3.99
C ALA A 21 28.15 -27.15 4.89
N GLU A 22 28.01 -25.83 5.09
CA GLU A 22 28.87 -25.05 6.01
C GLU A 22 28.78 -25.55 7.45
N LEU A 23 27.56 -25.86 7.92
CA LEU A 23 27.35 -26.40 9.25
C LEU A 23 28.08 -27.75 9.43
N LYS A 24 27.95 -28.64 8.43
CA LYS A 24 28.64 -29.95 8.44
C LYS A 24 30.16 -29.79 8.41
N GLN A 25 30.68 -28.91 7.58
CA GLN A 25 32.09 -28.63 7.52
C GLN A 25 32.63 -28.09 8.84
N THR A 26 31.87 -27.22 9.50
CA THR A 26 32.22 -26.71 10.84
C THR A 26 32.21 -27.80 11.88
N GLU A 27 31.22 -28.74 11.86
CA GLU A 27 31.26 -29.92 12.75
C GLU A 27 32.44 -30.79 12.53
N GLU A 28 32.78 -31.15 11.28
CA GLU A 28 33.95 -31.99 10.91
C GLU A 28 35.23 -31.35 11.37
N GLN A 29 35.40 -30.03 11.18
CA GLN A 29 36.58 -29.32 11.66
C GLN A 29 36.76 -29.43 13.17
N PHE A 30 35.74 -29.21 13.94
CA PHE A 30 35.82 -29.31 15.40
C PHE A 30 35.96 -30.75 15.88
N GLU A 31 35.44 -31.76 15.18
CA GLU A 31 35.69 -33.17 15.46
C GLU A 31 37.18 -33.49 15.33
N ASP A 32 37.82 -33.04 14.24
CA ASP A 32 39.27 -33.23 14.00
C ASP A 32 40.12 -32.51 15.06
N GLU A 33 39.79 -31.28 15.44
CA GLU A 33 40.49 -30.53 16.50
C GLU A 33 40.38 -31.21 17.86
N ILE A 34 39.19 -31.74 18.21
CA ILE A 34 38.98 -32.49 19.47
C ILE A 34 39.76 -33.83 19.48
N GLU A 35 39.81 -34.55 18.35
CA GLU A 35 40.56 -35.81 18.25
C GLU A 35 42.07 -35.59 18.42
N ASN A 36 42.59 -34.42 18.02
CA ASN A 36 44.00 -34.06 18.14
C ASN A 36 44.37 -33.34 19.45
N ALA A 37 43.41 -33.07 20.34
CA ALA A 37 43.64 -32.40 21.60
C ALA A 37 44.46 -33.26 22.58
N LEU A 38 45.43 -32.64 23.24
CA LEU A 38 46.40 -33.37 24.08
C LEU A 38 45.97 -33.48 25.56
N THR A 39 45.06 -32.61 26.00
CA THR A 39 44.59 -32.57 27.37
C THR A 39 43.06 -32.55 27.48
N ILE A 40 42.54 -32.97 28.63
CA ILE A 40 41.09 -32.88 28.91
C ILE A 40 40.59 -31.44 28.91
N ALA A 41 41.43 -30.50 29.40
CA ALA A 41 41.09 -29.09 29.42
C ALA A 41 40.96 -28.50 27.97
N ASP A 42 41.81 -28.94 27.04
CA ASP A 42 41.72 -28.54 25.63
C ASP A 42 40.43 -29.08 24.98
N VAL A 43 40.11 -30.35 25.27
CA VAL A 43 38.83 -30.95 24.78
C VAL A 43 37.59 -30.18 25.29
N GLU A 44 37.60 -29.82 26.57
CA GLU A 44 36.47 -29.07 27.18
C GLU A 44 36.35 -27.66 26.55
N ALA A 45 37.45 -26.97 26.33
CA ALA A 45 37.49 -25.66 25.68
C ALA A 45 37.02 -25.73 24.23
N LEU A 46 37.48 -26.70 23.46
CA LEU A 46 37.06 -26.93 22.08
C LEU A 46 35.58 -27.29 21.98
N LEU A 47 35.08 -28.16 22.87
CA LEU A 47 33.66 -28.49 22.91
C LEU A 47 32.76 -27.27 23.19
N LYS A 48 33.21 -26.38 24.08
CA LYS A 48 32.48 -25.13 24.35
C LYS A 48 32.48 -24.25 23.10
N THR A 49 33.64 -24.01 22.50
CA THR A 49 33.76 -23.17 21.29
C THR A 49 32.93 -23.72 20.13
N ALA A 50 32.95 -25.04 19.91
CA ALA A 50 32.15 -25.70 18.90
C ALA A 50 30.65 -25.48 19.11
N LYS A 51 30.18 -25.65 20.34
CA LYS A 51 28.75 -25.41 20.68
C LYS A 51 28.34 -23.97 20.47
N ASP A 52 29.17 -23.02 20.90
CA ASP A 52 28.88 -21.59 20.74
C ASP A 52 28.82 -21.24 19.24
N ARG A 53 29.78 -21.69 18.44
CA ARG A 53 29.82 -21.44 16.99
C ARG A 53 28.65 -22.05 16.22
N LEU A 54 28.31 -23.30 16.50
CA LEU A 54 27.18 -23.99 15.88
C LEU A 54 25.84 -23.32 16.23
N ASN A 55 25.72 -22.82 17.46
CA ASN A 55 24.54 -22.09 17.88
C ASN A 55 24.41 -20.74 17.18
N GLU A 56 25.52 -19.99 17.03
CA GLU A 56 25.57 -18.73 16.27
C GLU A 56 25.12 -18.95 14.81
N LEU A 57 25.70 -19.93 14.11
CA LEU A 57 25.32 -20.28 12.74
C LEU A 57 23.83 -20.64 12.62
N SER A 58 23.32 -21.42 13.59
CA SER A 58 21.91 -21.79 13.62
C SER A 58 20.96 -20.59 13.75
N ILE A 59 21.31 -19.61 14.57
CA ILE A 59 20.55 -18.36 14.74
C ILE A 59 20.61 -17.56 13.43
N GLU A 60 21.81 -17.32 12.88
CA GLU A 60 22.03 -16.56 11.66
C GLU A 60 21.22 -17.13 10.48
N TYR A 61 21.27 -18.45 10.29
CA TYR A 61 20.55 -19.11 9.20
C TYR A 61 19.04 -19.06 9.37
N THR A 62 18.57 -19.16 10.62
CA THR A 62 17.14 -19.03 10.91
C THR A 62 16.63 -17.61 10.62
N GLU A 63 17.38 -16.56 10.97
CA GLU A 63 17.03 -15.18 10.69
C GLU A 63 17.09 -14.89 9.17
N SER A 64 18.09 -15.42 8.48
CA SER A 64 18.21 -15.32 7.03
C SER A 64 17.05 -15.99 6.30
N ALA A 65 16.64 -17.18 6.72
CA ALA A 65 15.50 -17.90 6.16
C ALA A 65 14.17 -17.13 6.37
N LYS A 66 13.96 -16.57 7.57
CA LYS A 66 12.79 -15.72 7.85
C LYS A 66 12.75 -14.48 6.98
N LEU A 67 13.90 -13.81 6.79
CA LEU A 67 13.97 -12.66 5.90
C LEU A 67 13.67 -13.05 4.45
N GLY A 68 14.12 -14.23 4.01
CA GLY A 68 13.81 -14.79 2.69
C GLY A 68 12.30 -14.98 2.48
N GLU A 69 11.59 -15.53 3.46
CA GLU A 69 10.13 -15.71 3.42
C GLU A 69 9.39 -14.36 3.34
N ILE A 70 9.83 -13.37 4.13
CA ILE A 70 9.26 -12.01 4.10
C ILE A 70 9.46 -11.37 2.74
N LYS A 71 10.65 -11.49 2.14
CA LYS A 71 10.92 -10.99 0.78
C LYS A 71 10.05 -11.66 -0.27
N ALA A 72 9.93 -12.98 -0.22
CA ALA A 72 9.10 -13.73 -1.17
C ALA A 72 7.63 -13.31 -1.11
N SER A 73 7.08 -13.15 0.10
CA SER A 73 5.71 -12.68 0.31
C SER A 73 5.52 -11.25 -0.21
N ALA A 74 6.46 -10.34 0.05
CA ALA A 74 6.40 -8.96 -0.43
C ALA A 74 6.47 -8.87 -1.96
N ILE A 75 7.29 -9.70 -2.61
CA ILE A 75 7.40 -9.77 -4.07
C ILE A 75 6.08 -10.28 -4.67
N GLU A 76 5.48 -11.29 -4.09
CA GLU A 76 4.19 -11.80 -4.56
C GLU A 76 3.07 -10.77 -4.40
N GLU A 77 3.04 -10.06 -3.29
CA GLU A 77 2.12 -8.94 -3.06
C GLU A 77 2.31 -7.84 -4.11
N LEU A 78 3.56 -7.48 -4.43
CA LEU A 78 3.87 -6.48 -5.45
C LEU A 78 3.48 -6.96 -6.86
N LYS A 79 3.70 -8.22 -7.22
CA LYS A 79 3.29 -8.78 -8.52
C LYS A 79 1.79 -8.72 -8.72
N ASN A 80 1.03 -9.00 -7.67
CA ASN A 80 -0.43 -8.95 -7.70
C ASN A 80 -0.99 -7.52 -7.57
N TYR A 81 -0.17 -6.54 -7.23
CA TYR A 81 -0.60 -5.16 -7.10
C TYR A 81 -0.98 -4.58 -8.47
N ALA A 82 -2.18 -4.01 -8.58
CA ALA A 82 -2.72 -3.46 -9.82
C ALA A 82 -2.76 -4.44 -11.01
N SER A 83 -2.87 -5.75 -10.77
CA SER A 83 -2.92 -6.78 -11.82
C SER A 83 -4.25 -6.81 -12.60
N ASP A 84 -5.32 -6.28 -12.00
CA ASP A 84 -6.68 -6.19 -12.54
C ASP A 84 -6.93 -4.92 -13.38
N VAL A 85 -5.93 -4.02 -13.45
CA VAL A 85 -6.05 -2.75 -14.18
C VAL A 85 -5.83 -2.98 -15.65
N THR A 86 -6.86 -2.73 -16.47
CA THR A 86 -6.76 -2.75 -17.93
C THR A 86 -6.27 -1.39 -18.45
N VAL A 87 -5.10 -1.37 -19.06
CA VAL A 87 -4.44 -0.16 -19.57
C VAL A 87 -3.77 -0.45 -20.92
N GLU A 88 -3.50 0.62 -21.71
CA GLU A 88 -2.71 0.52 -22.93
C GLU A 88 -1.29 -0.02 -22.65
N GLU A 89 -0.71 -0.68 -23.64
CA GLU A 89 0.60 -1.36 -23.52
C GLU A 89 1.72 -0.43 -23.01
N THR A 90 1.69 0.84 -23.39
CA THR A 90 2.67 1.84 -22.92
C THR A 90 2.65 2.00 -21.41
N TRP A 91 1.46 2.07 -20.81
CA TRP A 91 1.29 2.21 -19.35
C TRP A 91 1.55 0.91 -18.64
N LYS A 92 1.13 -0.21 -19.22
CA LYS A 92 1.42 -1.54 -18.71
C LYS A 92 2.94 -1.74 -18.57
N ASN A 93 3.71 -1.37 -19.59
CA ASN A 93 5.18 -1.46 -19.54
C ASN A 93 5.79 -0.60 -18.43
N LYS A 94 5.26 0.62 -18.19
CA LYS A 94 5.71 1.46 -17.07
C LYS A 94 5.42 0.81 -15.71
N ILE A 95 4.22 0.24 -15.53
CA ILE A 95 3.84 -0.46 -14.29
C ILE A 95 4.75 -1.67 -14.07
N GLU A 96 4.97 -2.50 -15.09
CA GLU A 96 5.86 -3.66 -14.99
C GLU A 96 7.32 -3.27 -14.72
N THR A 97 7.79 -2.14 -15.25
CA THR A 97 9.11 -1.58 -14.92
C THR A 97 9.17 -1.18 -13.44
N ALA A 98 8.17 -0.48 -12.93
CA ALA A 98 8.11 -0.10 -11.51
C ALA A 98 8.05 -1.32 -10.58
N LYS A 99 7.31 -2.37 -10.97
CA LYS A 99 7.31 -3.65 -10.24
C LYS A 99 8.68 -4.30 -10.23
N ALA A 100 9.35 -4.38 -11.38
CA ALA A 100 10.69 -4.98 -11.49
C ALA A 100 11.74 -4.22 -10.67
N ASP A 101 11.68 -2.90 -10.62
CA ASP A 101 12.58 -2.09 -9.80
C ASP A 101 12.27 -2.23 -8.30
N GLY A 102 11.00 -2.29 -7.94
CA GLY A 102 10.57 -2.60 -6.57
C GLY A 102 11.02 -4.00 -6.12
N GLU A 103 10.92 -5.01 -6.98
CA GLU A 103 11.41 -6.35 -6.71
C GLU A 103 12.92 -6.36 -6.42
N LYS A 104 13.72 -5.64 -7.21
CA LYS A 104 15.17 -5.50 -6.96
C LYS A 104 15.45 -4.85 -5.60
N GLN A 105 14.69 -3.81 -5.23
CA GLN A 105 14.83 -3.16 -3.92
C GLN A 105 14.46 -4.10 -2.78
N ILE A 106 13.38 -4.86 -2.89
CA ILE A 106 12.98 -5.88 -1.92
C ILE A 106 14.07 -6.94 -1.79
N GLN A 107 14.62 -7.44 -2.90
CA GLN A 107 15.69 -8.45 -2.90
C GLN A 107 16.96 -7.94 -2.23
N SER A 108 17.32 -6.67 -2.41
CA SER A 108 18.52 -6.06 -1.81
C SER A 108 18.37 -5.70 -0.33
N ALA A 109 17.16 -5.65 0.19
CA ALA A 109 16.87 -5.30 1.59
C ALA A 109 17.53 -6.28 2.57
N LYS A 110 18.09 -5.75 3.67
CA LYS A 110 18.80 -6.54 4.69
C LYS A 110 17.95 -6.80 5.94
N THR A 111 16.85 -6.09 6.08
CA THR A 111 15.94 -6.19 7.24
C THR A 111 14.48 -6.23 6.79
N SER A 112 13.61 -6.79 7.62
CA SER A 112 12.15 -6.80 7.38
C SER A 112 11.56 -5.40 7.26
N LYS A 113 12.12 -4.41 7.97
CA LYS A 113 11.71 -3.01 7.86
C LYS A 113 12.06 -2.42 6.50
N GLU A 114 13.24 -2.73 5.97
CA GLU A 114 13.65 -2.30 4.62
C GLU A 114 12.77 -2.95 3.55
N VAL A 115 12.42 -4.24 3.69
CA VAL A 115 11.47 -4.92 2.81
C VAL A 115 10.12 -4.20 2.78
N ALA A 116 9.56 -3.88 3.94
CA ALA A 116 8.29 -3.18 4.05
C ALA A 116 8.35 -1.77 3.42
N SER A 117 9.46 -1.05 3.62
CA SER A 117 9.67 0.28 3.01
C SER A 117 9.80 0.20 1.49
N ALA A 118 10.53 -0.78 0.96
CA ALA A 118 10.69 -0.99 -0.48
C ALA A 118 9.36 -1.36 -1.15
N LEU A 119 8.56 -2.23 -0.52
CA LEU A 119 7.23 -2.58 -1.01
C LEU A 119 6.29 -1.37 -1.04
N ALA A 120 6.27 -0.57 0.03
CA ALA A 120 5.44 0.63 0.10
C ALA A 120 5.82 1.67 -0.95
N GLU A 121 7.12 1.89 -1.17
CA GLU A 121 7.61 2.82 -2.20
C GLU A 121 7.28 2.34 -3.62
N ALA A 122 7.46 1.04 -3.90
CA ALA A 122 7.10 0.47 -5.19
C ALA A 122 5.59 0.61 -5.49
N LYS A 123 4.72 0.34 -4.51
CA LYS A 123 3.28 0.56 -4.65
C LYS A 123 2.93 2.02 -4.90
N LYS A 124 3.57 2.94 -4.18
CA LYS A 124 3.39 4.37 -4.38
C LYS A 124 3.76 4.80 -5.80
N GLN A 125 4.87 4.32 -6.34
CA GLN A 125 5.28 4.61 -7.73
C GLN A 125 4.28 4.07 -8.75
N ILE A 126 3.73 2.88 -8.53
CA ILE A 126 2.67 2.32 -9.38
C ILE A 126 1.41 3.18 -9.29
N ASP A 127 1.00 3.62 -8.10
CA ASP A 127 -0.16 4.51 -7.93
C ASP A 127 0.06 5.87 -8.64
N GLU A 128 1.27 6.43 -8.58
CA GLU A 128 1.63 7.64 -9.32
C GLU A 128 1.50 7.43 -10.84
N ILE A 129 1.96 6.29 -11.37
CA ILE A 129 1.78 5.94 -12.79
C ILE A 129 0.30 5.83 -13.13
N LEU A 130 -0.48 5.08 -12.35
CA LEU A 130 -1.92 4.91 -12.55
C LEU A 130 -2.67 6.24 -12.53
N ASN A 131 -2.27 7.17 -11.68
CA ASN A 131 -2.85 8.51 -11.60
C ASN A 131 -2.50 9.40 -12.82
N THR A 132 -1.45 9.06 -13.57
CA THR A 132 -1.06 9.83 -14.77
C THR A 132 -1.61 9.25 -16.08
N ILE A 133 -2.29 8.10 -16.03
CA ILE A 133 -2.87 7.50 -17.23
C ILE A 133 -3.96 8.43 -17.80
N PRO A 134 -3.83 8.93 -19.03
CA PRO A 134 -4.92 9.64 -19.70
C PRO A 134 -6.05 8.64 -19.91
N GLN A 135 -7.12 8.78 -19.17
CA GLN A 135 -8.32 7.96 -19.40
C GLN A 135 -9.25 8.76 -20.31
N GLU A 136 -9.80 8.13 -21.32
CA GLU A 136 -10.95 8.68 -22.03
C GLU A 136 -11.99 9.10 -21.00
N GLY A 137 -12.40 10.37 -21.06
CA GLY A 137 -13.36 10.92 -20.10
C GLY A 137 -12.77 11.52 -18.81
N ALA A 138 -11.43 11.67 -18.68
CA ALA A 138 -10.88 12.44 -17.56
C ALA A 138 -11.40 13.87 -17.58
N TRP A 139 -11.77 14.38 -16.39
CA TRP A 139 -12.16 15.78 -16.24
C TRP A 139 -10.97 16.70 -16.54
N ASP A 140 -11.25 17.79 -17.24
CA ASP A 140 -10.25 18.78 -17.68
C ASP A 140 -9.87 19.82 -16.60
N GLY A 141 -10.41 19.69 -15.39
CA GLY A 141 -10.18 20.60 -14.26
C GLY A 141 -11.04 21.86 -14.27
N THR A 142 -11.85 22.10 -15.30
CA THR A 142 -12.58 23.37 -15.47
C THR A 142 -14.02 23.19 -15.92
N SER A 143 -14.29 22.24 -16.80
CA SER A 143 -15.63 22.04 -17.35
C SER A 143 -16.64 21.60 -16.29
N THR A 144 -17.85 22.10 -16.44
CA THR A 144 -18.99 21.70 -15.61
C THR A 144 -20.18 21.38 -16.50
N LYS A 145 -20.94 20.34 -16.13
CA LYS A 145 -22.12 19.91 -16.85
C LYS A 145 -23.18 19.49 -15.84
N GLU A 146 -24.39 20.02 -15.96
CA GLU A 146 -25.49 19.62 -15.10
C GLU A 146 -25.84 18.15 -15.33
N PRO A 147 -25.79 17.30 -14.26
CA PRO A 147 -26.17 15.91 -14.37
C PRO A 147 -27.69 15.77 -14.46
N LYS A 148 -28.16 14.66 -14.99
CA LYS A 148 -29.58 14.31 -15.01
C LYS A 148 -30.10 14.19 -13.59
N PHE A 149 -31.24 14.86 -13.29
CA PHE A 149 -31.95 14.65 -12.03
C PHE A 149 -33.09 13.66 -12.23
N ALA A 150 -33.10 12.57 -11.50
CA ALA A 150 -34.14 11.56 -11.52
C ALA A 150 -34.21 10.85 -10.17
N GLU A 151 -35.41 10.44 -9.78
CA GLU A 151 -35.67 9.69 -8.55
C GLU A 151 -35.16 10.37 -7.26
N GLY A 152 -35.09 11.72 -7.27
CA GLY A 152 -34.61 12.50 -6.13
C GLY A 152 -33.08 12.61 -6.00
N TYR A 153 -32.33 12.14 -7.02
CA TYR A 153 -30.87 12.15 -7.06
C TYR A 153 -30.33 12.78 -8.35
N TYR A 154 -29.26 13.53 -8.26
CA TYR A 154 -28.42 13.85 -9.40
C TYR A 154 -27.59 12.62 -9.80
N GLN A 155 -27.71 12.21 -11.07
CA GLN A 155 -27.05 11.01 -11.62
C GLN A 155 -25.72 11.42 -12.29
N ILE A 156 -24.61 11.15 -11.64
CA ILE A 156 -23.30 11.63 -12.01
C ILE A 156 -22.52 10.52 -12.75
N SER A 157 -22.13 10.76 -13.99
CA SER A 157 -21.44 9.79 -14.84
C SER A 157 -20.03 10.23 -15.29
N ASN A 158 -19.60 11.46 -14.96
CA ASN A 158 -18.29 11.98 -15.36
C ASN A 158 -17.82 13.12 -14.43
N GLY A 159 -16.52 13.49 -14.54
CA GLY A 159 -15.94 14.51 -13.69
C GLY A 159 -16.53 15.91 -13.85
N ALA A 160 -17.01 16.28 -15.05
CA ALA A 160 -17.66 17.58 -15.27
C ALA A 160 -19.01 17.66 -14.54
N GLU A 161 -19.76 16.55 -14.49
CA GLU A 161 -21.01 16.46 -13.75
C GLU A 161 -20.77 16.46 -12.22
N LEU A 162 -19.69 15.79 -11.75
CA LEU A 162 -19.30 15.84 -10.35
C LEU A 162 -18.85 17.26 -9.94
N ALA A 163 -18.11 17.96 -10.82
CA ALA A 163 -17.68 19.33 -10.58
C ALA A 163 -18.87 20.30 -10.51
N TRP A 164 -19.86 20.13 -11.39
CA TRP A 164 -21.10 20.90 -11.34
C TRP A 164 -21.85 20.64 -10.01
N PHE A 165 -21.95 19.38 -9.57
CA PHE A 165 -22.57 19.05 -8.32
C PHE A 165 -21.84 19.68 -7.12
N ALA A 166 -20.51 19.68 -7.13
CA ALA A 166 -19.70 20.36 -6.11
C ALA A 166 -19.99 21.87 -6.07
N GLN A 167 -20.11 22.51 -7.23
CA GLN A 167 -20.47 23.93 -7.32
C GLN A 167 -21.89 24.17 -6.79
N LEU A 168 -22.86 23.33 -7.14
CA LEU A 168 -24.24 23.42 -6.61
C LEU A 168 -24.25 23.39 -5.09
N VAL A 169 -23.59 22.40 -4.49
CA VAL A 169 -23.50 22.25 -3.02
C VAL A 169 -22.85 23.49 -2.39
N ASN A 170 -21.73 23.95 -2.96
CA ASN A 170 -20.96 25.06 -2.44
C ASN A 170 -21.62 26.44 -2.67
N SER A 171 -22.66 26.53 -3.50
CA SER A 171 -23.38 27.79 -3.81
C SER A 171 -24.32 28.26 -2.75
N GLY A 172 -24.75 27.39 -1.83
CA GLY A 172 -25.68 27.81 -0.76
C GLY A 172 -26.46 26.66 -0.12
N VAL A 173 -27.27 27.02 0.88
CA VAL A 173 -27.97 26.06 1.75
C VAL A 173 -28.89 25.10 1.00
N THR A 174 -29.51 25.54 -0.07
CA THR A 174 -30.43 24.70 -0.87
C THR A 174 -29.63 23.61 -1.60
N GLY A 175 -28.49 23.97 -2.24
CA GLY A 175 -27.59 23.00 -2.90
C GLY A 175 -26.95 22.04 -1.92
N ALA A 176 -26.62 22.49 -0.72
CA ALA A 176 -26.02 21.66 0.32
C ALA A 176 -26.86 20.44 0.73
N LYS A 177 -28.17 20.44 0.46
CA LYS A 177 -29.09 19.32 0.73
C LYS A 177 -29.36 18.43 -0.48
N ALA A 178 -28.73 18.69 -1.61
CA ALA A 178 -28.95 17.92 -2.82
C ALA A 178 -28.42 16.48 -2.65
N ASN A 179 -29.20 15.51 -3.14
CA ASN A 179 -28.75 14.12 -3.16
C ASN A 179 -28.12 13.79 -4.52
N ALA A 180 -27.10 12.93 -4.51
CA ALA A 180 -26.47 12.45 -5.73
C ALA A 180 -26.14 10.96 -5.66
N LYS A 181 -26.02 10.33 -6.83
CA LYS A 181 -25.48 8.98 -6.97
C LYS A 181 -24.54 8.92 -8.16
N LEU A 182 -23.50 8.11 -8.05
CA LEU A 182 -22.64 7.80 -9.18
C LEU A 182 -23.33 6.78 -10.10
N CYS A 183 -23.12 6.92 -11.39
CA CYS A 183 -23.60 5.99 -12.42
C CYS A 183 -22.45 5.38 -13.22
N ASP A 184 -21.22 5.83 -12.97
CA ASP A 184 -20.00 5.34 -13.59
C ASP A 184 -18.81 5.70 -12.71
N ASP A 185 -17.64 5.09 -12.97
CA ASP A 185 -16.37 5.48 -12.39
C ASP A 185 -15.98 6.88 -12.84
N ILE A 186 -15.52 7.71 -11.92
CA ILE A 186 -15.16 9.10 -12.19
C ILE A 186 -13.63 9.26 -12.18
N ASN A 187 -13.08 9.90 -13.22
CA ASN A 187 -11.70 10.34 -13.24
C ASN A 187 -11.59 11.85 -13.19
N LEU A 188 -10.98 12.37 -12.13
CA LEU A 188 -10.75 13.81 -11.93
C LEU A 188 -9.46 14.32 -12.58
N GLY A 189 -8.73 13.48 -13.31
CA GLY A 189 -7.58 13.87 -14.13
C GLY A 189 -6.39 14.46 -13.37
N ASN A 190 -6.30 14.26 -12.06
CA ASN A 190 -5.32 14.89 -11.17
C ASN A 190 -5.34 16.43 -11.20
N HIS A 191 -6.46 17.01 -11.59
CA HIS A 191 -6.66 18.45 -11.48
C HIS A 191 -7.02 18.85 -10.05
N ASN A 192 -6.70 20.10 -9.69
CA ASN A 192 -6.97 20.61 -8.35
C ASN A 192 -8.48 20.62 -8.07
N TRP A 193 -8.90 19.94 -7.01
CA TRP A 193 -10.30 19.72 -6.67
C TRP A 193 -10.76 20.64 -5.54
N THR A 194 -11.93 21.23 -5.71
CA THR A 194 -12.62 21.94 -4.61
C THR A 194 -13.56 20.98 -3.91
N PRO A 195 -13.38 20.71 -2.61
CA PRO A 195 -14.21 19.77 -1.88
C PRO A 195 -15.71 20.10 -1.90
N ILE A 196 -16.53 19.06 -1.98
CA ILE A 196 -17.99 19.16 -1.79
C ILE A 196 -18.26 19.53 -0.33
N GLY A 197 -18.93 20.64 -0.05
CA GLY A 197 -19.06 21.17 1.31
C GLY A 197 -17.75 21.83 1.78
N SER A 198 -17.20 22.75 0.99
CA SER A 198 -15.88 23.37 1.19
C SER A 198 -15.82 24.34 2.38
N SER A 199 -16.94 24.69 3.00
CA SER A 199 -17.02 25.69 4.05
C SER A 199 -17.89 25.23 5.23
N SER A 200 -17.46 25.58 6.46
CA SER A 200 -18.27 25.34 7.67
C SER A 200 -19.62 26.07 7.67
N LYS A 201 -19.76 27.12 6.85
CA LYS A 201 -21.03 27.83 6.67
C LYS A 201 -21.98 27.10 5.72
N ILE A 202 -21.46 26.26 4.83
CA ILE A 202 -22.20 25.52 3.83
C ILE A 202 -21.65 24.07 3.82
N PRO A 203 -21.88 23.30 4.88
CA PRO A 203 -21.53 21.89 4.91
C PRO A 203 -22.45 21.10 3.98
N TYR A 204 -21.98 19.99 3.44
CA TYR A 204 -22.84 19.07 2.73
C TYR A 204 -23.76 18.33 3.72
N THR A 205 -25.04 18.31 3.44
CA THR A 205 -26.09 17.71 4.30
C THR A 205 -27.06 16.83 3.49
N GLY A 206 -26.73 16.49 2.25
CA GLY A 206 -27.45 15.54 1.43
C GLY A 206 -26.94 14.11 1.55
N SER A 207 -27.55 13.19 0.82
CA SER A 207 -27.09 11.82 0.67
C SER A 207 -26.29 11.67 -0.62
N PHE A 208 -25.20 10.89 -0.56
CA PHE A 208 -24.37 10.58 -1.72
C PHE A 208 -24.12 9.07 -1.76
N ASP A 209 -24.63 8.40 -2.79
CA ASP A 209 -24.44 6.99 -3.00
C ASP A 209 -23.43 6.77 -4.14
N GLY A 210 -22.28 6.21 -3.82
CA GLY A 210 -21.24 5.88 -4.78
C GLY A 210 -21.56 4.68 -5.67
N GLN A 211 -22.62 3.90 -5.39
CA GLN A 211 -23.03 2.72 -6.16
C GLN A 211 -21.85 1.76 -6.45
N ASP A 212 -20.91 1.63 -5.49
CA ASP A 212 -19.66 0.88 -5.58
C ASP A 212 -18.66 1.38 -6.65
N HIS A 213 -18.94 2.54 -7.28
CA HIS A 213 -18.02 3.18 -8.21
C HIS A 213 -16.83 3.85 -7.54
N VAL A 214 -15.80 4.11 -8.34
CA VAL A 214 -14.54 4.70 -7.88
C VAL A 214 -14.39 6.11 -8.41
N VAL A 215 -14.08 7.07 -7.53
CA VAL A 215 -13.57 8.38 -7.91
C VAL A 215 -12.05 8.36 -7.82
N ARG A 216 -11.35 8.52 -8.94
CA ARG A 216 -9.89 8.51 -9.01
C ARG A 216 -9.33 9.84 -9.52
N GLY A 217 -8.02 10.03 -9.34
CA GLY A 217 -7.36 11.26 -9.78
C GLY A 217 -7.74 12.48 -8.94
N LEU A 218 -8.20 12.30 -7.70
CA LEU A 218 -8.42 13.40 -6.78
C LEU A 218 -7.07 14.01 -6.41
N ARG A 219 -6.93 15.33 -6.62
CA ARG A 219 -5.78 16.13 -6.19
C ARG A 219 -6.24 17.38 -5.47
N ILE A 220 -5.64 17.67 -4.33
CA ILE A 220 -5.89 18.91 -3.58
C ILE A 220 -4.55 19.54 -3.23
N GLU A 221 -4.34 20.76 -3.70
CA GLU A 221 -3.11 21.57 -3.52
C GLU A 221 -3.35 22.69 -2.53
N SER A 222 -4.09 22.54 -1.49
CA SER A 222 -4.36 23.68 -0.63
C SER A 222 -3.95 23.48 0.81
N GLY A 223 -3.64 24.59 1.48
CA GLY A 223 -3.53 24.70 2.93
C GLY A 223 -4.88 24.66 3.66
N ASP A 224 -5.95 24.20 3.02
CA ASP A 224 -7.28 24.18 3.60
C ASP A 224 -7.37 23.15 4.73
N THR A 225 -8.12 23.51 5.76
CA THR A 225 -8.27 22.67 6.96
C THR A 225 -9.05 21.40 6.67
N TYR A 226 -9.87 21.38 5.62
CA TYR A 226 -10.74 20.27 5.24
C TYR A 226 -10.47 19.89 3.80
N ALA A 227 -9.65 18.85 3.61
CA ALA A 227 -9.22 18.38 2.29
C ALA A 227 -9.70 16.94 2.05
N GLY A 228 -10.44 16.74 0.96
CA GLY A 228 -11.01 15.45 0.53
C GLY A 228 -11.93 15.62 -0.65
N LEU A 229 -12.54 14.55 -1.15
CA LEU A 229 -13.65 14.66 -2.13
C LEU A 229 -14.79 15.48 -1.51
N PHE A 230 -15.10 15.19 -0.25
CA PHE A 230 -15.95 16.01 0.62
C PHE A 230 -15.09 16.75 1.63
N GLY A 231 -15.44 18.01 1.92
CA GLY A 231 -14.81 18.82 2.95
C GLY A 231 -15.51 18.63 4.29
N ILE A 232 -16.62 19.33 4.50
CA ILE A 232 -17.44 19.25 5.72
C ILE A 232 -18.77 18.62 5.40
N VAL A 233 -19.09 17.58 6.12
CA VAL A 233 -20.36 16.86 5.99
C VAL A 233 -21.07 16.88 7.34
N TYR A 234 -22.32 17.30 7.35
CA TYR A 234 -23.23 17.11 8.48
C TYR A 234 -24.39 16.25 8.02
N GLY A 235 -24.63 15.18 8.71
CA GLY A 235 -25.76 14.29 8.45
C GLY A 235 -26.52 13.98 9.72
N ASP A 236 -27.77 13.62 9.58
CA ASP A 236 -28.52 12.92 10.59
C ASP A 236 -28.65 11.44 10.22
N GLU A 237 -29.46 10.66 10.96
CA GLU A 237 -29.62 9.21 10.73
C GLU A 237 -30.20 8.85 9.33
N LYS A 238 -30.59 9.84 8.52
CA LYS A 238 -31.22 9.64 7.21
C LYS A 238 -30.31 10.02 6.03
N GLN A 239 -29.16 10.67 6.29
CA GLN A 239 -28.22 11.09 5.27
C GLN A 239 -26.94 10.31 5.40
N SER A 240 -26.48 9.77 4.28
CA SER A 240 -25.28 8.95 4.24
C SER A 240 -24.38 9.30 3.06
N ILE A 241 -23.08 9.08 3.23
CA ILE A 241 -22.15 8.89 2.12
C ILE A 241 -21.77 7.43 2.18
N GLU A 242 -22.16 6.67 1.17
CA GLU A 242 -22.01 5.23 1.17
C GLU A 242 -21.56 4.67 -0.19
N ASN A 243 -21.09 3.44 -0.21
CA ASN A 243 -20.71 2.68 -1.41
C ASN A 243 -19.72 3.45 -2.31
N LEU A 244 -18.77 4.17 -1.72
CA LEU A 244 -17.87 5.07 -2.43
C LEU A 244 -16.39 4.73 -2.14
N THR A 245 -15.63 4.53 -3.20
CA THR A 245 -14.16 4.45 -3.13
C THR A 245 -13.53 5.71 -3.72
N VAL A 246 -12.59 6.34 -3.00
CA VAL A 246 -11.87 7.53 -3.49
C VAL A 246 -10.37 7.24 -3.52
N LYS A 247 -9.73 7.50 -4.67
CA LYS A 247 -8.28 7.35 -4.87
C LYS A 247 -7.67 8.68 -5.32
N GLY A 248 -6.58 9.12 -4.68
CA GLY A 248 -5.93 10.38 -5.04
C GLY A 248 -4.86 10.81 -4.07
N SER A 249 -4.36 12.04 -4.25
CA SER A 249 -3.32 12.66 -3.43
C SER A 249 -3.82 13.97 -2.81
N ILE A 250 -3.43 14.22 -1.56
CA ILE A 250 -3.70 15.47 -0.85
C ILE A 250 -2.37 16.01 -0.35
N GLU A 251 -1.97 17.17 -0.87
CA GLU A 251 -0.77 17.88 -0.45
C GLU A 251 -1.13 18.94 0.60
N CYS A 252 -0.84 18.66 1.84
CA CYS A 252 -1.11 19.58 2.94
C CYS A 252 0.14 20.42 3.25
N GLY A 253 0.11 21.70 2.91
CA GLY A 253 1.19 22.65 3.20
C GLY A 253 1.27 23.18 4.63
N VAL A 254 0.36 22.79 5.54
CA VAL A 254 0.28 23.30 6.93
C VAL A 254 0.43 22.21 7.97
N LYS A 255 1.10 22.54 9.09
CA LYS A 255 1.41 21.59 10.20
C LYS A 255 0.18 20.99 10.90
N ASN A 256 -1.02 21.51 10.70
CA ASN A 256 -2.26 21.10 11.36
C ASN A 256 -3.36 20.66 10.39
N CYS A 257 -3.00 20.16 9.21
CA CYS A 257 -3.99 19.62 8.30
C CYS A 257 -4.59 18.31 8.86
N LEU A 258 -5.91 18.26 9.02
CA LEU A 258 -6.67 17.08 9.45
C LEU A 258 -6.89 16.08 8.30
N CYS A 259 -5.96 16.00 7.36
CA CYS A 259 -6.01 14.94 6.38
C CYS A 259 -5.43 13.67 6.99
N ARG A 260 -6.24 12.63 7.11
CA ARG A 260 -5.73 11.30 7.43
C ARG A 260 -4.98 10.78 6.20
N ARG A 261 -3.68 10.51 6.36
CA ARG A 261 -2.89 9.79 5.36
C ARG A 261 -3.58 8.46 5.06
N ASN A 262 -3.82 8.17 3.79
CA ASN A 262 -4.58 7.03 3.28
C ASN A 262 -6.08 7.12 3.62
N CYS A 263 -6.81 7.93 2.88
CA CYS A 263 -8.26 7.78 2.82
C CYS A 263 -8.65 6.75 1.76
N GLY A 264 -8.41 5.47 2.04
CA GLY A 264 -9.32 4.44 1.60
C GLY A 264 -10.52 4.50 2.55
N ILE A 265 -11.50 5.31 2.25
CA ILE A 265 -12.78 5.28 2.99
C ILE A 265 -13.57 4.12 2.41
N HIS A 266 -13.50 2.95 3.06
CA HIS A 266 -14.58 2.00 2.99
C HIS A 266 -15.64 2.47 3.98
N ALA A 267 -16.59 3.26 3.54
CA ALA A 267 -17.81 3.46 4.26
C ALA A 267 -18.69 2.22 4.06
N ARG A 268 -19.00 1.55 5.17
CA ARG A 268 -20.02 0.48 5.21
C ARG A 268 -21.37 1.12 5.33
#